data_9605fbe032770ecbb328b8e26e027056
#
_entry.id   9605fbe032770ecbb328b8e26e027056
#
_cell.length_a   1.000
_cell.length_b   1.000
_cell.length_c   1.000
_cell.angle_alpha   90.00
_cell.angle_beta   90.00
_cell.angle_gamma   90.00
#
_symmetry.space_group_name_H-M   'P 1'
#
loop_
_entity.id
_entity.type
_entity.pdbx_description
1 polymer ?
#
loop_
_entity_poly.entity_id
_entity_poly.type
_entity_poly.pdbx_seq_one_letter_code
_entity_poly.pdbx_strand_id
1 'polypeptide(L)'
;MTNYIIRRLLLVPVLLVGVTLIIFGMLQLLGPVERSALYVVDFPKNEKQIDAVIKRYGLDDPFFVQYWRWLVGVQRPDTQGNIVRDGGILYGDFGYSRTASQEVIDIIKNRFPNTLDLALWTIFPMLSVGIWMGVKAAVNQNKFFDQAARIYSIIGTSFPTFVFGLLLLMLLYANNQWFLPGKMSDWVSILIYSGEFKQYTHLLSIDALLNLRLDVFWDALRHMIMPIITLSYISWATFVRVTRSSMLETLRMDYVVTARAKGLKESDVINKHARPNAMLPVVTMMGGSIVGLLGGVVITETVFNYPGIGKAAADAAAQLDVVTILGLAIFTGLILIISNLVVDILYAFIDPRVRLS
;
A
#
# COMPACT_ATOMS: atom_id res chain seq x y z
N MET A 1 21.71 -17.84 -3.10
CA MET A 1 20.26 -17.66 -3.26
C MET A 1 19.48 -18.34 -2.15
N THR A 2 19.53 -19.66 -2.02
CA THR A 2 18.72 -20.41 -1.05
C THR A 2 18.94 -19.94 0.39
N ASN A 3 20.18 -19.78 0.84
CA ASN A 3 20.49 -19.29 2.20
C ASN A 3 19.97 -17.86 2.45
N TYR A 4 20.05 -16.97 1.46
CA TYR A 4 19.50 -15.61 1.55
C TYR A 4 17.98 -15.65 1.73
N ILE A 5 17.27 -16.43 0.89
CA ILE A 5 15.80 -16.58 0.97
C ILE A 5 15.40 -17.19 2.31
N ILE A 6 16.07 -18.25 2.76
CA ILE A 6 15.80 -18.90 4.06
C ILE A 6 15.99 -17.89 5.21
N ARG A 7 17.08 -17.11 5.22
CA ARG A 7 17.33 -16.09 6.24
C ARG A 7 16.23 -15.04 6.28
N ARG A 8 15.78 -14.57 5.09
CA ARG A 8 14.67 -13.60 4.98
C ARG A 8 13.34 -14.20 5.47
N LEU A 9 13.04 -15.44 5.11
CA LEU A 9 11.85 -16.14 5.59
C LEU A 9 11.86 -16.34 7.12
N LEU A 10 13.01 -16.66 7.71
CA LEU A 10 13.15 -16.80 9.17
C LEU A 10 12.98 -15.48 9.92
N LEU A 11 13.25 -14.34 9.28
CA LEU A 11 13.02 -13.02 9.88
C LEU A 11 11.54 -12.61 9.90
N VAL A 12 10.70 -13.14 8.99
CA VAL A 12 9.27 -12.79 8.92
C VAL A 12 8.52 -13.04 10.23
N PRO A 13 8.60 -14.22 10.87
CA PRO A 13 7.94 -14.45 12.16
C PRO A 13 8.42 -13.50 13.25
N VAL A 14 9.72 -13.18 13.28
CA VAL A 14 10.29 -12.24 14.27
C VAL A 14 9.72 -10.84 14.08
N LEU A 15 9.64 -10.37 12.82
CA LEU A 15 9.05 -9.07 12.49
C LEU A 15 7.56 -9.03 12.81
N LEU A 16 6.82 -10.11 12.52
CA LEU A 16 5.40 -10.21 12.85
C LEU A 16 5.15 -10.14 14.35
N VAL A 17 5.94 -10.88 15.14
CA VAL A 17 5.87 -10.81 16.60
C VAL A 17 6.23 -9.40 17.09
N GLY A 18 7.26 -8.77 16.53
CA GLY A 18 7.64 -7.40 16.88
C GLY A 18 6.52 -6.39 16.60
N VAL A 19 5.91 -6.42 15.41
CA VAL A 19 4.81 -5.52 15.05
C VAL A 19 3.59 -5.75 15.94
N THR A 20 3.18 -7.01 16.14
CA THR A 20 2.03 -7.33 16.99
C THR A 20 2.27 -6.98 18.46
N LEU A 21 3.49 -7.14 18.99
CA LEU A 21 3.86 -6.70 20.35
C LEU A 21 3.77 -5.18 20.50
N ILE A 22 4.25 -4.42 19.53
CA ILE A 22 4.17 -2.95 19.56
C ILE A 22 2.71 -2.51 19.55
N ILE A 23 1.90 -3.04 18.62
CA ILE A 23 0.49 -2.69 18.51
C ILE A 23 -0.28 -3.09 19.79
N PHE A 24 -0.05 -4.29 20.31
CA PHE A 24 -0.65 -4.71 21.56
C PHE A 24 -0.17 -3.87 22.76
N GLY A 25 1.11 -3.48 22.79
CA GLY A 25 1.66 -2.57 23.78
C GLY A 25 0.99 -1.19 23.75
N MET A 26 0.69 -0.66 22.56
CA MET A 26 -0.08 0.57 22.43
C MET A 26 -1.51 0.42 22.98
N LEU A 27 -2.15 -0.73 22.75
CA LEU A 27 -3.46 -1.04 23.32
C LEU A 27 -3.43 -1.02 24.86
N GLN A 28 -2.32 -1.44 25.48
CA GLN A 28 -2.16 -1.45 26.95
C GLN A 28 -2.01 -0.06 27.56
N LEU A 29 -1.81 1.00 26.75
CA LEU A 29 -1.85 2.37 27.26
C LEU A 29 -3.26 2.78 27.70
N LEU A 30 -4.28 2.09 27.21
CA LEU A 30 -5.66 2.20 27.69
C LEU A 30 -5.81 1.36 28.97
N GLY A 31 -6.54 1.89 29.96
CA GLY A 31 -6.87 1.15 31.18
C GLY A 31 -7.78 -0.06 30.90
N PRO A 32 -7.91 -1.00 31.87
CA PRO A 32 -8.79 -2.16 31.69
C PRO A 32 -10.26 -1.80 31.42
N VAL A 33 -10.72 -0.69 31.97
CA VAL A 33 -12.09 -0.19 31.77
C VAL A 33 -12.30 0.25 30.31
N GLU A 34 -11.39 1.07 29.79
CA GLU A 34 -11.43 1.54 28.38
C GLU A 34 -11.29 0.36 27.42
N ARG A 35 -10.38 -0.57 27.73
CA ARG A 35 -10.20 -1.79 26.93
C ARG A 35 -11.41 -2.70 26.95
N SER A 36 -12.17 -2.75 28.05
CA SER A 36 -13.41 -3.55 28.11
C SER A 36 -14.39 -3.17 27.04
N ALA A 37 -14.41 -1.88 26.65
CA ALA A 37 -15.23 -1.38 25.56
C ALA A 37 -14.88 -1.96 24.19
N LEU A 38 -13.67 -2.48 23.98
CA LEU A 38 -13.24 -3.04 22.69
C LEU A 38 -13.76 -4.48 22.48
N TYR A 39 -14.17 -5.15 23.56
CA TYR A 39 -14.56 -6.57 23.53
C TYR A 39 -16.07 -6.81 23.53
N VAL A 40 -16.89 -5.76 23.59
CA VAL A 40 -18.35 -5.88 23.61
C VAL A 40 -18.98 -4.94 22.57
N VAL A 41 -20.00 -5.39 21.88
CA VAL A 41 -20.72 -4.59 20.88
C VAL A 41 -21.53 -3.48 21.58
N ASP A 42 -22.25 -3.82 22.62
CA ASP A 42 -23.01 -2.87 23.43
C ASP A 42 -22.17 -2.38 24.60
N PHE A 43 -22.15 -1.06 24.82
CA PHE A 43 -21.42 -0.48 25.92
C PHE A 43 -22.02 -0.91 27.27
N PRO A 44 -21.20 -1.42 28.24
CA PRO A 44 -21.71 -1.80 29.55
C PRO A 44 -22.33 -0.60 30.25
N LYS A 45 -23.55 -0.77 30.77
CA LYS A 45 -24.34 0.31 31.38
C LYS A 45 -24.05 0.57 32.85
N ASN A 46 -23.31 -0.33 33.51
CA ASN A 46 -22.97 -0.21 34.94
C ASN A 46 -21.63 -0.89 35.25
N GLU A 47 -21.03 -0.54 36.41
CA GLU A 47 -19.73 -1.05 36.87
C GLU A 47 -19.68 -2.57 36.94
N LYS A 48 -20.76 -3.23 37.38
CA LYS A 48 -20.82 -4.69 37.48
C LYS A 48 -20.69 -5.37 36.11
N GLN A 49 -21.23 -4.76 35.05
CA GLN A 49 -21.08 -5.27 33.68
C GLN A 49 -19.66 -5.06 33.17
N ILE A 50 -19.03 -3.92 33.49
CA ILE A 50 -17.62 -3.64 33.14
C ILE A 50 -16.73 -4.65 33.82
N ASP A 51 -16.88 -4.88 35.13
CA ASP A 51 -16.10 -5.86 35.90
C ASP A 51 -16.27 -7.28 35.36
N ALA A 52 -17.49 -7.65 34.94
CA ALA A 52 -17.76 -8.94 34.32
C ALA A 52 -17.02 -9.10 32.98
N VAL A 53 -16.93 -8.05 32.16
CA VAL A 53 -16.16 -8.06 30.90
C VAL A 53 -14.67 -8.14 31.19
N ILE A 54 -14.14 -7.33 32.12
CA ILE A 54 -12.73 -7.34 32.52
C ILE A 54 -12.32 -8.75 32.97
N LYS A 55 -13.10 -9.37 33.82
CA LYS A 55 -12.83 -10.75 34.32
C LYS A 55 -13.00 -11.79 33.21
N ARG A 56 -14.02 -11.64 32.35
CA ARG A 56 -14.29 -12.58 31.24
C ARG A 56 -13.13 -12.61 30.25
N TYR A 57 -12.57 -11.46 29.89
CA TYR A 57 -11.49 -11.34 28.91
C TYR A 57 -10.12 -11.31 29.55
N GLY A 58 -10.03 -11.28 30.90
CA GLY A 58 -8.78 -11.28 31.66
C GLY A 58 -7.95 -10.03 31.38
N LEU A 59 -8.61 -8.85 31.37
CA LEU A 59 -7.95 -7.58 31.05
C LEU A 59 -7.04 -7.09 32.20
N ASP A 60 -7.12 -7.70 33.37
CA ASP A 60 -6.24 -7.46 34.51
C ASP A 60 -5.10 -8.50 34.63
N ASP A 61 -5.07 -9.48 33.72
CA ASP A 61 -4.01 -10.50 33.74
C ASP A 61 -2.65 -9.89 33.31
N PRO A 62 -1.52 -10.58 33.60
CA PRO A 62 -0.20 -10.13 33.15
C PRO A 62 -0.13 -9.92 31.63
N PHE A 63 0.66 -8.92 31.19
CA PHE A 63 0.81 -8.49 29.79
C PHE A 63 0.96 -9.65 28.82
N PHE A 64 1.87 -10.59 29.07
CA PHE A 64 2.14 -11.70 28.14
C PHE A 64 0.99 -12.70 28.06
N VAL A 65 0.19 -12.86 29.12
CA VAL A 65 -1.00 -13.72 29.12
C VAL A 65 -2.08 -13.08 28.25
N GLN A 66 -2.31 -11.78 28.40
CA GLN A 66 -3.24 -11.02 27.58
C GLN A 66 -2.81 -11.01 26.11
N TYR A 67 -1.51 -10.77 25.84
CA TYR A 67 -0.95 -10.79 24.48
C TYR A 67 -1.15 -12.15 23.81
N TRP A 68 -0.87 -13.24 24.53
CA TRP A 68 -1.06 -14.60 23.99
C TRP A 68 -2.52 -14.88 23.66
N ARG A 69 -3.45 -14.52 24.55
CA ARG A 69 -4.89 -14.69 24.31
C ARG A 69 -5.39 -13.86 23.13
N TRP A 70 -4.91 -12.64 23.02
CA TRP A 70 -5.24 -11.77 21.90
C TRP A 70 -4.69 -12.30 20.56
N LEU A 71 -3.49 -12.86 20.57
CA LEU A 71 -2.85 -13.40 19.37
C LEU A 71 -3.48 -14.72 18.91
N VAL A 72 -3.73 -15.65 19.84
CA VAL A 72 -4.16 -17.04 19.53
C VAL A 72 -5.66 -17.24 19.74
N GLY A 73 -6.32 -16.33 20.47
CA GLY A 73 -7.69 -16.52 20.92
C GLY A 73 -7.82 -17.47 22.13
N VAL A 74 -9.03 -17.58 22.65
CA VAL A 74 -9.36 -18.44 23.77
C VAL A 74 -10.46 -19.41 23.37
N GLN A 75 -10.33 -20.70 23.72
CA GLN A 75 -11.40 -21.67 23.53
C GLN A 75 -12.44 -21.52 24.64
N ARG A 76 -13.69 -21.30 24.29
CA ARG A 76 -14.80 -21.13 25.24
C ARG A 76 -16.03 -21.91 24.77
N PRO A 77 -16.84 -22.43 25.72
CA PRO A 77 -18.14 -22.98 25.35
C PRO A 77 -19.08 -21.86 24.88
N ASP A 78 -19.79 -22.08 23.78
CA ASP A 78 -20.89 -21.24 23.32
C ASP A 78 -22.14 -21.46 24.18
N THR A 79 -23.24 -20.80 23.85
CA THR A 79 -24.54 -20.94 24.52
C THR A 79 -25.14 -22.34 24.34
N GLN A 80 -24.64 -23.15 23.43
CA GLN A 80 -25.09 -24.53 23.15
C GLN A 80 -24.12 -25.58 23.74
N GLY A 81 -23.02 -25.15 24.41
CA GLY A 81 -22.03 -26.02 25.00
C GLY A 81 -20.94 -26.50 24.04
N ASN A 82 -20.91 -26.04 22.77
CA ASN A 82 -19.85 -26.36 21.83
C ASN A 82 -18.62 -25.49 22.15
N ILE A 83 -17.43 -26.08 22.04
CA ILE A 83 -16.18 -25.31 22.22
C ILE A 83 -15.92 -24.49 20.95
N VAL A 84 -16.06 -23.19 21.06
CA VAL A 84 -15.79 -22.23 19.98
C VAL A 84 -14.58 -21.38 20.36
N ARG A 85 -13.79 -21.01 19.38
CA ARG A 85 -12.68 -20.07 19.57
C ARG A 85 -13.22 -18.64 19.58
N ASP A 86 -12.92 -17.91 20.66
CA ASP A 86 -13.27 -16.52 20.86
C ASP A 86 -11.99 -15.67 20.68
N GLY A 87 -11.96 -14.86 19.62
CA GLY A 87 -10.81 -14.02 19.26
C GLY A 87 -9.66 -14.77 18.57
N GLY A 88 -8.57 -14.03 18.36
CA GLY A 88 -7.30 -14.54 17.85
C GLY A 88 -6.92 -13.96 16.48
N ILE A 89 -5.96 -13.03 16.51
CA ILE A 89 -5.42 -12.38 15.30
C ILE A 89 -4.89 -13.40 14.30
N LEU A 90 -4.23 -14.48 14.77
CA LEU A 90 -3.70 -15.54 13.90
C LEU A 90 -4.80 -16.33 13.16
N TYR A 91 -6.04 -16.23 13.61
CA TYR A 91 -7.19 -16.88 12.98
C TYR A 91 -8.07 -15.90 12.20
N GLY A 92 -7.57 -14.65 12.04
CA GLY A 92 -8.25 -13.63 11.25
C GLY A 92 -9.31 -12.84 12.01
N ASP A 93 -9.40 -13.02 13.33
CA ASP A 93 -10.26 -12.18 14.17
C ASP A 93 -9.53 -10.89 14.55
N PHE A 94 -9.80 -9.83 13.78
CA PHE A 94 -9.28 -8.49 14.01
C PHE A 94 -10.23 -7.64 14.87
N GLY A 95 -11.32 -8.22 15.36
CA GLY A 95 -12.34 -7.56 16.16
C GLY A 95 -13.49 -6.99 15.32
N TYR A 96 -14.45 -6.38 16.01
CA TYR A 96 -15.68 -5.82 15.43
C TYR A 96 -15.66 -4.29 15.43
N SER A 97 -15.87 -3.69 14.26
CA SER A 97 -16.03 -2.24 14.09
C SER A 97 -17.43 -1.81 14.51
N ARG A 98 -17.54 -0.99 15.53
CA ARG A 98 -18.82 -0.42 15.95
C ARG A 98 -19.32 0.63 14.98
N THR A 99 -18.42 1.42 14.44
CA THR A 99 -18.76 2.53 13.55
C THR A 99 -19.22 2.03 12.19
N ALA A 100 -18.61 0.97 11.68
CA ALA A 100 -19.01 0.32 10.43
C ALA A 100 -20.02 -0.81 10.62
N SER A 101 -20.34 -1.21 11.88
CA SER A 101 -21.27 -2.30 12.21
C SER A 101 -20.97 -3.63 11.50
N GLN A 102 -19.68 -3.97 11.38
CA GLN A 102 -19.20 -5.20 10.73
C GLN A 102 -17.84 -5.65 11.30
N GLU A 103 -17.47 -6.89 11.01
CA GLU A 103 -16.15 -7.42 11.35
C GLU A 103 -15.04 -6.65 10.62
N VAL A 104 -13.91 -6.39 11.31
CA VAL A 104 -12.78 -5.68 10.68
C VAL A 104 -12.19 -6.47 9.51
N ILE A 105 -12.23 -7.80 9.57
CA ILE A 105 -11.78 -8.64 8.45
C ILE A 105 -12.62 -8.41 7.19
N ASP A 106 -13.91 -8.11 7.31
CA ASP A 106 -14.78 -7.83 6.16
C ASP A 106 -14.50 -6.42 5.60
N ILE A 107 -14.17 -5.46 6.47
CA ILE A 107 -13.64 -4.16 6.02
C ILE A 107 -12.38 -4.38 5.18
N ILE A 108 -11.44 -5.19 5.65
CA ILE A 108 -10.21 -5.52 4.96
C ILE A 108 -10.49 -6.17 3.60
N LYS A 109 -11.33 -7.21 3.56
CA LYS A 109 -11.70 -7.92 2.31
C LYS A 109 -12.33 -7.00 1.27
N ASN A 110 -13.14 -6.03 1.71
CA ASN A 110 -13.85 -5.12 0.82
C ASN A 110 -13.01 -3.91 0.39
N ARG A 111 -12.01 -3.49 1.20
CA ARG A 111 -11.23 -2.27 0.95
C ARG A 111 -9.86 -2.54 0.35
N PHE A 112 -9.19 -3.62 0.78
CA PHE A 112 -7.84 -3.94 0.29
C PHE A 112 -7.76 -4.17 -1.22
N PRO A 113 -8.69 -4.88 -1.88
CA PRO A 113 -8.66 -5.02 -3.33
C PRO A 113 -8.66 -3.67 -4.07
N ASN A 114 -9.33 -2.66 -3.54
CA ASN A 114 -9.37 -1.33 -4.15
C ASN A 114 -7.99 -0.64 -4.07
N THR A 115 -7.34 -0.68 -2.90
CA THR A 115 -5.95 -0.17 -2.76
C THR A 115 -5.00 -0.92 -3.69
N LEU A 116 -5.15 -2.24 -3.81
CA LEU A 116 -4.33 -3.06 -4.70
C LEU A 116 -4.56 -2.72 -6.18
N ASP A 117 -5.82 -2.53 -6.60
CA ASP A 117 -6.18 -2.12 -7.97
C ASP A 117 -5.57 -0.76 -8.31
N LEU A 118 -5.71 0.23 -7.42
CA LEU A 118 -5.09 1.55 -7.58
C LEU A 118 -3.55 1.47 -7.63
N ALA A 119 -2.92 0.68 -6.74
CA ALA A 119 -1.47 0.50 -6.71
C ALA A 119 -0.96 -0.13 -8.01
N LEU A 120 -1.63 -1.16 -8.51
CA LEU A 120 -1.29 -1.85 -9.75
C LEU A 120 -1.20 -0.87 -10.94
N TRP A 121 -2.24 -0.04 -11.11
CA TRP A 121 -2.27 0.93 -12.22
C TRP A 121 -1.35 2.14 -11.99
N THR A 122 -1.00 2.46 -10.73
CA THR A 122 -0.06 3.54 -10.41
C THR A 122 1.39 3.15 -10.74
N ILE A 123 1.78 1.89 -10.51
CA ILE A 123 3.17 1.43 -10.71
C ILE A 123 3.64 1.69 -12.15
N PHE A 124 2.82 1.42 -13.16
CA PHE A 124 3.20 1.57 -14.57
C PHE A 124 3.62 2.99 -14.95
N PRO A 125 2.77 4.02 -14.83
CA PRO A 125 3.16 5.38 -15.17
C PRO A 125 4.23 5.92 -14.22
N MET A 126 4.18 5.56 -12.93
CA MET A 126 5.16 5.97 -11.93
C MET A 126 6.58 5.61 -12.36
N LEU A 127 6.81 4.37 -12.79
CA LEU A 127 8.13 3.89 -13.18
C LEU A 127 8.49 4.31 -14.60
N SER A 128 7.61 4.09 -15.57
CA SER A 128 7.91 4.31 -16.98
C SER A 128 8.23 5.77 -17.29
N VAL A 129 7.39 6.70 -16.81
CA VAL A 129 7.57 8.13 -17.07
C VAL A 129 8.79 8.67 -16.34
N GLY A 130 8.97 8.33 -15.05
CA GLY A 130 10.10 8.81 -14.25
C GLY A 130 11.45 8.35 -14.81
N ILE A 131 11.57 7.08 -15.18
CA ILE A 131 12.78 6.53 -15.77
C ILE A 131 13.05 7.13 -17.16
N TRP A 132 12.03 7.18 -18.02
CA TRP A 132 12.16 7.74 -19.36
C TRP A 132 12.62 9.20 -19.31
N MET A 133 11.99 10.03 -18.49
CA MET A 133 12.39 11.43 -18.31
C MET A 133 13.82 11.54 -17.77
N GLY A 134 14.19 10.74 -16.79
CA GLY A 134 15.54 10.75 -16.20
C GLY A 134 16.63 10.38 -17.19
N VAL A 135 16.44 9.31 -17.97
CA VAL A 135 17.38 8.89 -19.03
C VAL A 135 17.47 9.98 -20.11
N LYS A 136 16.35 10.50 -20.57
CA LYS A 136 16.31 11.55 -21.62
C LYS A 136 16.97 12.86 -21.14
N ALA A 137 16.80 13.23 -19.85
CA ALA A 137 17.46 14.39 -19.26
C ALA A 137 18.97 14.20 -19.20
N ALA A 138 19.46 13.02 -18.80
CA ALA A 138 20.90 12.71 -18.75
C ALA A 138 21.56 12.74 -20.13
N VAL A 139 20.94 12.11 -21.12
CA VAL A 139 21.45 12.08 -22.51
C VAL A 139 21.46 13.50 -23.13
N ASN A 140 20.54 14.36 -22.74
CA ASN A 140 20.47 15.75 -23.19
C ASN A 140 21.00 16.72 -22.14
N GLN A 141 22.08 16.39 -21.45
CA GLN A 141 22.66 17.19 -20.38
C GLN A 141 22.83 18.66 -20.80
N ASN A 142 22.41 19.58 -19.94
CA ASN A 142 22.44 21.03 -20.11
C ASN A 142 21.56 21.60 -21.24
N LYS A 143 20.81 20.77 -21.99
CA LYS A 143 19.82 21.23 -22.96
C LYS A 143 18.48 21.55 -22.28
N PHE A 144 17.55 22.12 -23.05
CA PHE A 144 16.23 22.55 -22.56
C PHE A 144 15.49 21.44 -21.78
N PHE A 145 15.46 20.22 -22.33
CA PHE A 145 14.77 19.09 -21.66
C PHE A 145 15.37 18.77 -20.30
N ASP A 146 16.69 18.80 -20.15
CA ASP A 146 17.37 18.59 -18.87
C ASP A 146 17.03 19.70 -17.85
N GLN A 147 17.03 20.96 -18.29
CA GLN A 147 16.66 22.08 -17.43
C GLN A 147 15.19 21.96 -16.97
N ALA A 148 14.29 21.67 -17.89
CA ALA A 148 12.87 21.46 -17.59
C ALA A 148 12.64 20.30 -16.62
N ALA A 149 13.33 19.17 -16.83
CA ALA A 149 13.25 18.00 -15.92
C ALA A 149 13.77 18.31 -14.52
N ARG A 150 14.83 19.16 -14.38
CA ARG A 150 15.33 19.61 -13.08
C ARG A 150 14.33 20.52 -12.36
N ILE A 151 13.77 21.51 -13.06
CA ILE A 151 12.75 22.40 -12.52
C ILE A 151 11.53 21.58 -12.07
N TYR A 152 11.06 20.66 -12.92
CA TYR A 152 9.99 19.74 -12.57
C TYR A 152 10.29 18.93 -11.31
N SER A 153 11.51 18.39 -11.17
CA SER A 153 11.89 17.60 -10.01
C SER A 153 11.92 18.43 -8.72
N ILE A 154 12.32 19.72 -8.80
CA ILE A 154 12.31 20.63 -7.66
C ILE A 154 10.87 20.94 -7.25
N ILE A 155 10.02 21.36 -8.19
CA ILE A 155 8.61 21.68 -7.93
C ILE A 155 7.89 20.42 -7.40
N GLY A 156 8.09 19.26 -8.03
CA GLY A 156 7.43 18.01 -7.68
C GLY A 156 7.73 17.55 -6.25
N THR A 157 8.95 17.75 -5.77
CA THR A 157 9.30 17.38 -4.38
C THR A 157 8.93 18.45 -3.34
N SER A 158 8.67 19.69 -3.77
CA SER A 158 8.28 20.78 -2.88
C SER A 158 6.76 20.89 -2.68
N PHE A 159 5.98 20.29 -3.57
CA PHE A 159 4.52 20.44 -3.57
C PHE A 159 3.85 19.34 -2.76
N PRO A 160 3.06 19.64 -1.72
CA PRO A 160 2.36 18.62 -0.95
C PRO A 160 1.37 17.81 -1.83
N THR A 161 1.40 16.47 -1.69
CA THR A 161 0.57 15.55 -2.51
C THR A 161 -0.91 15.91 -2.48
N PHE A 162 -1.44 16.21 -1.30
CA PHE A 162 -2.87 16.51 -1.15
C PHE A 162 -3.28 17.81 -1.85
N VAL A 163 -2.40 18.84 -1.85
CA VAL A 163 -2.66 20.10 -2.57
C VAL A 163 -2.74 19.85 -4.06
N PHE A 164 -1.81 19.03 -4.59
CA PHE A 164 -1.84 18.64 -6.00
C PHE A 164 -3.11 17.85 -6.35
N GLY A 165 -3.51 16.91 -5.49
CA GLY A 165 -4.77 16.17 -5.65
C GLY A 165 -6.00 17.08 -5.66
N LEU A 166 -6.08 18.06 -4.76
CA LEU A 166 -7.18 19.03 -4.72
C LEU A 166 -7.21 19.91 -5.98
N LEU A 167 -6.05 20.33 -6.50
CA LEU A 167 -5.98 21.08 -7.77
C LEU A 167 -6.48 20.24 -8.94
N LEU A 168 -6.14 18.93 -9.00
CA LEU A 168 -6.68 18.03 -10.02
C LEU A 168 -8.20 17.89 -9.91
N LEU A 169 -8.75 17.73 -8.69
CA LEU A 169 -10.20 17.72 -8.48
C LEU A 169 -10.85 19.01 -8.98
N MET A 170 -10.26 20.16 -8.67
CA MET A 170 -10.80 21.44 -9.12
C MET A 170 -10.79 21.56 -10.65
N LEU A 171 -9.70 21.18 -11.30
CA LEU A 171 -9.54 21.33 -12.75
C LEU A 171 -10.31 20.29 -13.56
N LEU A 172 -10.24 19.02 -13.14
CA LEU A 172 -10.71 17.90 -13.96
C LEU A 172 -12.08 17.36 -13.56
N TYR A 173 -12.53 17.64 -12.33
CA TYR A 173 -13.85 17.25 -11.86
C TYR A 173 -14.77 18.45 -11.68
N ALA A 174 -14.46 19.42 -10.80
CA ALA A 174 -15.40 20.48 -10.46
C ALA A 174 -15.79 21.36 -11.67
N ASN A 175 -14.83 21.65 -12.56
CA ASN A 175 -15.09 22.49 -13.73
C ASN A 175 -15.58 21.69 -14.96
N ASN A 176 -15.10 20.48 -15.16
CA ASN A 176 -15.27 19.76 -16.45
C ASN A 176 -15.91 18.39 -16.31
N GLN A 177 -15.95 17.80 -15.11
CA GLN A 177 -16.45 16.44 -14.83
C GLN A 177 -15.85 15.34 -15.74
N TRP A 178 -14.62 15.55 -16.24
CA TRP A 178 -13.95 14.60 -17.12
C TRP A 178 -13.60 13.31 -16.38
N PHE A 179 -13.12 13.46 -15.15
CA PHE A 179 -12.77 12.37 -14.25
C PHE A 179 -13.54 12.52 -12.95
N LEU A 180 -13.93 11.42 -12.34
CA LEU A 180 -14.83 11.40 -11.20
C LEU A 180 -14.09 10.91 -9.95
N PRO A 181 -14.40 11.46 -8.75
CA PRO A 181 -13.96 10.86 -7.50
C PRO A 181 -14.72 9.56 -7.20
N GLY A 182 -14.24 8.76 -6.25
CA GLY A 182 -14.82 7.46 -5.93
C GLY A 182 -14.18 6.32 -6.72
N LYS A 183 -14.82 5.15 -6.72
CA LYS A 183 -14.32 3.92 -7.37
C LYS A 183 -14.94 3.68 -8.74
N MET A 184 -16.21 3.99 -8.88
CA MET A 184 -17.02 3.65 -10.06
C MET A 184 -18.31 4.50 -10.09
N SER A 185 -18.92 4.58 -11.24
CA SER A 185 -20.21 5.22 -11.44
C SER A 185 -21.38 4.35 -10.92
N ASP A 186 -22.53 4.96 -10.64
CA ASP A 186 -23.71 4.27 -10.07
C ASP A 186 -24.21 3.13 -10.97
N TRP A 187 -24.16 3.28 -12.28
CA TRP A 187 -24.58 2.23 -13.21
C TRP A 187 -23.73 0.96 -13.10
N VAL A 188 -22.42 1.08 -12.80
CA VAL A 188 -21.53 -0.06 -12.56
C VAL A 188 -21.90 -0.74 -11.23
N SER A 189 -22.21 0.05 -10.21
CA SER A 189 -22.69 -0.49 -8.93
C SER A 189 -23.97 -1.31 -9.11
N ILE A 190 -24.94 -0.79 -9.88
CA ILE A 190 -26.18 -1.50 -10.19
C ILE A 190 -25.89 -2.81 -10.93
N LEU A 191 -24.98 -2.79 -11.91
CA LEU A 191 -24.57 -3.97 -12.66
C LEU A 191 -23.94 -5.06 -11.78
N ILE A 192 -23.15 -4.66 -10.78
CA ILE A 192 -22.55 -5.60 -9.81
C ILE A 192 -23.64 -6.21 -8.91
N TYR A 193 -24.57 -5.38 -8.41
CA TYR A 193 -25.66 -5.84 -7.54
C TYR A 193 -26.71 -6.69 -8.26
N SER A 194 -26.92 -6.50 -9.58
CA SER A 194 -27.81 -7.35 -10.37
C SER A 194 -27.28 -8.77 -10.59
N GLY A 195 -25.99 -9.00 -10.31
CA GLY A 195 -25.31 -10.29 -10.53
C GLY A 195 -24.90 -10.56 -11.99
N GLU A 196 -25.09 -9.58 -12.89
CA GLU A 196 -24.65 -9.67 -14.28
C GLU A 196 -23.13 -9.51 -14.45
N PHE A 197 -22.48 -8.95 -13.42
CA PHE A 197 -21.01 -8.76 -13.39
C PHE A 197 -20.39 -9.66 -12.32
N LYS A 198 -19.54 -10.59 -12.73
CA LYS A 198 -18.86 -11.52 -11.82
C LYS A 198 -17.59 -10.91 -11.25
N GLN A 199 -17.47 -10.91 -9.94
CA GLN A 199 -16.26 -10.50 -9.22
C GLN A 199 -15.37 -11.73 -8.97
N TYR A 200 -14.33 -11.93 -9.77
CA TYR A 200 -13.38 -13.04 -9.65
C TYR A 200 -12.23 -12.70 -8.69
N THR A 201 -11.72 -11.48 -8.79
CA THR A 201 -10.54 -11.00 -8.07
C THR A 201 -10.87 -9.89 -7.07
N HIS A 202 -12.07 -9.32 -7.14
CA HIS A 202 -12.52 -8.10 -6.46
C HIS A 202 -11.73 -6.83 -6.85
N LEU A 203 -10.80 -6.91 -7.83
CA LEU A 203 -10.19 -5.76 -8.47
C LEU A 203 -11.08 -5.35 -9.65
N LEU A 204 -11.72 -4.18 -9.54
CA LEU A 204 -12.74 -3.78 -10.52
C LEU A 204 -12.20 -3.74 -11.95
N SER A 205 -10.99 -3.21 -12.14
CA SER A 205 -10.37 -3.11 -13.47
C SER A 205 -10.05 -4.47 -14.08
N ILE A 206 -9.54 -5.40 -13.27
CA ILE A 206 -9.19 -6.76 -13.71
C ILE A 206 -10.46 -7.56 -13.96
N ASP A 207 -11.44 -7.48 -13.06
CA ASP A 207 -12.72 -8.17 -13.21
C ASP A 207 -13.47 -7.66 -14.45
N ALA A 208 -13.37 -6.37 -14.79
CA ALA A 208 -13.93 -5.82 -16.03
C ALA A 208 -13.31 -6.45 -17.28
N LEU A 209 -11.97 -6.63 -17.30
CA LEU A 209 -11.28 -7.32 -18.40
C LEU A 209 -11.67 -8.80 -18.48
N LEU A 210 -11.79 -9.49 -17.35
CA LEU A 210 -12.18 -10.90 -17.28
C LEU A 210 -13.63 -11.14 -17.72
N ASN A 211 -14.52 -10.16 -17.50
CA ASN A 211 -15.89 -10.18 -18.00
C ASN A 211 -16.03 -9.64 -19.42
N LEU A 212 -14.92 -9.24 -20.09
CA LEU A 212 -14.90 -8.59 -21.40
C LEU A 212 -15.75 -7.30 -21.46
N ARG A 213 -15.92 -6.61 -20.33
CA ARG A 213 -16.71 -5.38 -20.18
C ARG A 213 -15.77 -4.18 -20.19
N LEU A 214 -15.40 -3.74 -21.42
CA LEU A 214 -14.52 -2.59 -21.62
C LEU A 214 -15.16 -1.28 -21.15
N ASP A 215 -16.48 -1.19 -21.16
CA ASP A 215 -17.23 -0.06 -20.61
C ASP A 215 -16.99 0.11 -19.10
N VAL A 216 -17.06 -0.97 -18.32
CA VAL A 216 -16.73 -0.99 -16.89
C VAL A 216 -15.24 -0.69 -16.66
N PHE A 217 -14.36 -1.24 -17.48
CA PHE A 217 -12.93 -0.98 -17.40
C PHE A 217 -12.59 0.51 -17.57
N TRP A 218 -13.19 1.16 -18.59
CA TRP A 218 -13.00 2.59 -18.82
C TRP A 218 -13.60 3.44 -17.70
N ASP A 219 -14.74 3.05 -17.15
CA ASP A 219 -15.33 3.72 -16.00
C ASP A 219 -14.37 3.63 -14.78
N ALA A 220 -13.85 2.45 -14.47
CA ALA A 220 -12.87 2.26 -13.39
C ALA A 220 -11.61 3.12 -13.59
N LEU A 221 -11.02 3.13 -14.81
CA LEU A 221 -9.87 3.97 -15.12
C LEU A 221 -10.18 5.46 -14.97
N ARG A 222 -11.36 5.90 -15.39
CA ARG A 222 -11.79 7.28 -15.29
C ARG A 222 -11.85 7.77 -13.82
N HIS A 223 -12.14 6.89 -12.87
CA HIS A 223 -12.11 7.17 -11.43
C HIS A 223 -10.69 7.10 -10.86
N MET A 224 -9.82 6.27 -11.42
CA MET A 224 -8.45 6.07 -10.93
C MET A 224 -7.44 7.09 -11.50
N ILE A 225 -7.68 7.73 -12.63
CA ILE A 225 -6.70 8.60 -13.32
C ILE A 225 -6.18 9.74 -12.43
N MET A 226 -7.05 10.45 -11.73
CA MET A 226 -6.62 11.53 -10.83
C MET A 226 -5.78 11.02 -9.64
N PRO A 227 -6.20 9.97 -8.90
CA PRO A 227 -5.35 9.32 -7.89
C PRO A 227 -4.01 8.84 -8.45
N ILE A 228 -4.00 8.17 -9.62
CA ILE A 228 -2.78 7.67 -10.26
C ILE A 228 -1.81 8.81 -10.58
N ILE A 229 -2.28 9.90 -11.19
CA ILE A 229 -1.44 11.07 -11.49
C ILE A 229 -0.89 11.69 -10.22
N THR A 230 -1.72 11.80 -9.17
CA THR A 230 -1.31 12.36 -7.87
C THR A 230 -0.21 11.55 -7.22
N LEU A 231 -0.35 10.23 -7.16
CA LEU A 231 0.65 9.32 -6.60
C LEU A 231 1.93 9.26 -7.43
N SER A 232 1.77 9.28 -8.75
CA SER A 232 2.90 9.23 -9.68
C SER A 232 3.72 10.51 -9.70
N TYR A 233 3.10 11.68 -9.53
CA TYR A 233 3.71 12.98 -9.67
C TYR A 233 4.95 13.18 -8.80
N ILE A 234 4.84 12.92 -7.49
CA ILE A 234 5.97 13.01 -6.54
C ILE A 234 7.02 11.95 -6.86
N SER A 235 6.57 10.75 -7.15
CA SER A 235 7.45 9.64 -7.50
C SER A 235 8.25 9.96 -8.76
N TRP A 236 7.64 10.53 -9.79
CA TRP A 236 8.35 10.96 -11.01
C TRP A 236 9.49 11.93 -10.69
N ALA A 237 9.24 12.94 -9.87
CA ALA A 237 10.25 13.92 -9.50
C ALA A 237 11.49 13.26 -8.88
N THR A 238 11.28 12.26 -8.03
CA THR A 238 12.35 11.50 -7.37
C THR A 238 13.04 10.54 -8.36
N PHE A 239 12.27 9.77 -9.14
CA PHE A 239 12.83 8.86 -10.16
C PHE A 239 13.62 9.60 -11.24
N VAL A 240 13.13 10.74 -11.72
CA VAL A 240 13.86 11.59 -12.69
C VAL A 240 15.21 11.99 -12.14
N ARG A 241 15.28 12.48 -10.90
CA ARG A 241 16.52 12.92 -10.27
C ARG A 241 17.52 11.79 -10.12
N VAL A 242 17.11 10.66 -9.57
CA VAL A 242 18.01 9.52 -9.33
C VAL A 242 18.46 8.88 -10.64
N THR A 243 17.53 8.63 -11.57
CA THR A 243 17.84 8.08 -12.88
C THR A 243 18.82 8.98 -13.65
N ARG A 244 18.57 10.29 -13.65
CA ARG A 244 19.45 11.27 -14.30
C ARG A 244 20.87 11.25 -13.69
N SER A 245 20.97 11.31 -12.36
CA SER A 245 22.26 11.30 -11.67
C SER A 245 23.06 10.04 -11.97
N SER A 246 22.45 8.87 -11.82
CA SER A 246 23.08 7.58 -12.08
C SER A 246 23.46 7.38 -13.55
N MET A 247 22.62 7.86 -14.48
CA MET A 247 22.95 7.86 -15.91
C MET A 247 24.17 8.74 -16.23
N LEU A 248 24.23 9.96 -15.67
CA LEU A 248 25.38 10.86 -15.90
C LEU A 248 26.69 10.31 -15.36
N GLU A 249 26.65 9.64 -14.20
CA GLU A 249 27.80 8.93 -13.64
C GLU A 249 28.24 7.80 -14.56
N THR A 250 27.30 6.94 -14.93
CA THR A 250 27.55 5.77 -15.78
C THR A 250 28.08 6.13 -17.16
N LEU A 251 27.57 7.20 -17.78
CA LEU A 251 28.00 7.65 -19.11
C LEU A 251 29.46 8.12 -19.15
N ARG A 252 30.09 8.37 -17.99
CA ARG A 252 31.50 8.78 -17.83
C ARG A 252 32.45 7.60 -17.53
N MET A 253 31.91 6.40 -17.32
CA MET A 253 32.71 5.22 -16.99
C MET A 253 33.54 4.73 -18.18
N ASP A 254 34.74 4.20 -17.93
CA ASP A 254 35.71 3.78 -18.93
C ASP A 254 35.17 2.77 -19.94
N TYR A 255 34.33 1.84 -19.51
CA TYR A 255 33.73 0.85 -20.41
C TYR A 255 32.74 1.50 -21.41
N VAL A 256 32.07 2.59 -21.03
CA VAL A 256 31.19 3.35 -21.93
C VAL A 256 32.05 4.16 -22.93
N VAL A 257 33.13 4.77 -22.47
CA VAL A 257 34.09 5.47 -23.32
C VAL A 257 34.71 4.49 -24.33
N THR A 258 35.11 3.29 -23.87
CA THR A 258 35.62 2.21 -24.73
C THR A 258 34.62 1.77 -25.79
N ALA A 259 33.32 1.66 -25.42
CA ALA A 259 32.26 1.31 -26.37
C ALA A 259 32.13 2.36 -27.50
N ARG A 260 32.22 3.65 -27.15
CA ARG A 260 32.27 4.75 -28.15
C ARG A 260 33.51 4.70 -29.02
N ALA A 261 34.70 4.46 -28.44
CA ALA A 261 35.94 4.35 -29.15
C ALA A 261 35.95 3.20 -30.18
N LYS A 262 35.16 2.13 -29.91
CA LYS A 262 34.95 1.01 -30.86
C LYS A 262 33.96 1.34 -31.98
N GLY A 263 33.42 2.56 -32.07
CA GLY A 263 32.54 3.01 -33.12
C GLY A 263 31.12 2.50 -33.02
N LEU A 264 30.66 2.07 -31.81
CA LEU A 264 29.28 1.68 -31.61
C LEU A 264 28.32 2.89 -31.76
N LYS A 265 27.12 2.65 -32.27
CA LYS A 265 26.09 3.69 -32.36
C LYS A 265 25.74 4.21 -30.97
N GLU A 266 25.57 5.52 -30.81
CA GLU A 266 25.28 6.14 -29.51
C GLU A 266 24.02 5.53 -28.85
N SER A 267 23.01 5.16 -29.62
CA SER A 267 21.83 4.44 -29.11
C SER A 267 22.17 3.11 -28.45
N ASP A 268 23.16 2.36 -28.99
CA ASP A 268 23.59 1.09 -28.42
C ASP A 268 24.45 1.33 -27.17
N VAL A 269 25.33 2.33 -27.22
CA VAL A 269 26.12 2.75 -26.05
C VAL A 269 25.19 3.09 -24.86
N ILE A 270 24.13 3.88 -25.13
CA ILE A 270 23.16 4.27 -24.09
C ILE A 270 22.35 3.07 -23.61
N ASN A 271 21.68 2.35 -24.52
CA ASN A 271 20.66 1.37 -24.13
C ASN A 271 21.26 0.03 -23.69
N LYS A 272 22.40 -0.39 -24.25
CA LYS A 272 23.02 -1.71 -23.98
C LYS A 272 24.14 -1.64 -22.94
N HIS A 273 24.86 -0.50 -22.85
CA HIS A 273 26.02 -0.39 -21.97
C HIS A 273 25.78 0.54 -20.76
N ALA A 274 25.22 1.73 -20.95
CA ALA A 274 25.06 2.68 -19.87
C ALA A 274 23.78 2.42 -19.04
N ARG A 275 22.62 2.36 -19.68
CA ARG A 275 21.31 2.26 -19.02
C ARG A 275 21.18 1.06 -18.07
N PRO A 276 21.57 -0.18 -18.40
CA PRO A 276 21.42 -1.31 -17.48
C PRO A 276 22.15 -1.11 -16.16
N ASN A 277 23.37 -0.55 -16.20
CA ASN A 277 24.17 -0.29 -15.00
C ASN A 277 23.64 0.92 -14.21
N ALA A 278 23.15 1.94 -14.89
CA ALA A 278 22.55 3.11 -14.25
C ALA A 278 21.22 2.81 -13.55
N MET A 279 20.55 1.69 -13.90
CA MET A 279 19.27 1.33 -13.28
C MET A 279 19.40 0.69 -11.90
N LEU A 280 20.57 0.27 -11.44
CA LEU A 280 20.74 -0.41 -10.15
C LEU A 280 20.15 0.40 -8.97
N PRO A 281 20.50 1.70 -8.74
CA PRO A 281 19.89 2.50 -7.68
C PRO A 281 18.39 2.74 -7.89
N VAL A 282 17.95 2.82 -9.16
CA VAL A 282 16.54 3.03 -9.51
C VAL A 282 15.70 1.82 -9.12
N VAL A 283 16.18 0.61 -9.40
CA VAL A 283 15.51 -0.65 -9.02
C VAL A 283 15.36 -0.75 -7.50
N THR A 284 16.37 -0.32 -6.74
CA THR A 284 16.28 -0.27 -5.27
C THR A 284 15.13 0.64 -4.81
N MET A 285 15.01 1.83 -5.40
CA MET A 285 13.92 2.74 -5.08
C MET A 285 12.54 2.21 -5.51
N MET A 286 12.48 1.51 -6.65
CA MET A 286 11.21 0.92 -7.14
C MET A 286 10.59 0.00 -6.10
N GLY A 287 11.39 -0.88 -5.48
CA GLY A 287 10.92 -1.79 -4.45
C GLY A 287 10.25 -1.06 -3.29
N GLY A 288 10.94 -0.06 -2.72
CA GLY A 288 10.41 0.76 -1.63
C GLY A 288 9.12 1.51 -2.00
N SER A 289 9.04 2.02 -3.25
CA SER A 289 7.84 2.71 -3.73
C SER A 289 6.64 1.78 -3.89
N ILE A 290 6.85 0.55 -4.39
CA ILE A 290 5.79 -0.47 -4.52
C ILE A 290 5.26 -0.86 -3.13
N VAL A 291 6.18 -1.12 -2.18
CA VAL A 291 5.80 -1.43 -0.79
C VAL A 291 4.97 -0.29 -0.18
N GLY A 292 5.39 0.97 -0.40
CA GLY A 292 4.66 2.13 0.08
C GLY A 292 3.24 2.26 -0.47
N LEU A 293 3.02 1.91 -1.75
CA LEU A 293 1.68 1.91 -2.36
C LEU A 293 0.77 0.82 -1.76
N LEU A 294 1.31 -0.36 -1.48
CA LEU A 294 0.55 -1.50 -0.94
C LEU A 294 0.17 -1.31 0.53
N GLY A 295 0.92 -0.50 1.28
CA GLY A 295 0.60 -0.14 2.66
C GLY A 295 -0.62 0.76 2.84
N GLY A 296 -1.21 1.23 1.73
CA GLY A 296 -2.34 2.17 1.71
C GLY A 296 -1.88 3.62 1.57
N VAL A 297 -2.57 4.34 0.70
CA VAL A 297 -2.27 5.73 0.36
C VAL A 297 -3.32 6.67 0.94
N VAL A 298 -3.36 6.72 2.28
CA VAL A 298 -4.40 7.36 3.11
C VAL A 298 -4.83 8.71 2.56
N ILE A 299 -3.88 9.61 2.32
CA ILE A 299 -4.16 10.97 1.87
C ILE A 299 -4.84 10.97 0.50
N THR A 300 -4.32 10.22 -0.46
CA THR A 300 -4.86 10.17 -1.82
C THR A 300 -6.23 9.51 -1.85
N GLU A 301 -6.41 8.38 -1.17
CA GLU A 301 -7.69 7.70 -1.07
C GLU A 301 -8.76 8.59 -0.41
N THR A 302 -8.40 9.38 0.62
CA THR A 302 -9.31 10.30 1.28
C THR A 302 -9.66 11.48 0.39
N VAL A 303 -8.68 12.13 -0.25
CA VAL A 303 -8.91 13.28 -1.12
C VAL A 303 -9.84 12.95 -2.29
N PHE A 304 -9.63 11.78 -2.93
CA PHE A 304 -10.45 11.34 -4.06
C PHE A 304 -11.67 10.50 -3.67
N ASN A 305 -11.95 10.35 -2.37
CA ASN A 305 -13.02 9.49 -1.86
C ASN A 305 -12.93 8.04 -2.40
N TYR A 306 -11.72 7.57 -2.64
CA TYR A 306 -11.47 6.22 -3.16
C TYR A 306 -11.53 5.20 -2.00
N PRO A 307 -12.39 4.17 -2.07
CA PRO A 307 -12.70 3.32 -0.93
C PRO A 307 -11.63 2.25 -0.65
N GLY A 308 -10.40 2.66 -0.38
CA GLY A 308 -9.28 1.78 -0.03
C GLY A 308 -9.08 1.59 1.47
N ILE A 309 -7.99 0.87 1.82
CA ILE A 309 -7.59 0.59 3.22
C ILE A 309 -7.17 1.88 3.94
N GLY A 310 -6.44 2.76 3.26
CA GLY A 310 -6.00 4.03 3.85
C GLY A 310 -7.18 4.93 4.21
N LYS A 311 -8.18 5.03 3.32
CA LYS A 311 -9.41 5.75 3.64
C LYS A 311 -10.17 5.10 4.80
N ALA A 312 -10.28 3.77 4.84
CA ALA A 312 -10.90 3.08 5.96
C ALA A 312 -10.21 3.38 7.29
N ALA A 313 -8.86 3.46 7.29
CA ALA A 313 -8.09 3.85 8.47
C ALA A 313 -8.34 5.31 8.87
N ALA A 314 -8.43 6.23 7.90
CA ALA A 314 -8.76 7.64 8.17
C ALA A 314 -10.18 7.81 8.74
N ASP A 315 -11.16 7.11 8.15
CA ASP A 315 -12.55 7.15 8.60
C ASP A 315 -12.69 6.57 10.04
N ALA A 316 -12.00 5.46 10.33
CA ALA A 316 -11.94 4.87 11.67
C ALA A 316 -11.28 5.82 12.70
N ALA A 317 -10.18 6.48 12.30
CA ALA A 317 -9.50 7.45 13.16
C ALA A 317 -10.38 8.66 13.48
N ALA A 318 -11.09 9.20 12.49
CA ALA A 318 -12.02 10.31 12.66
C ALA A 318 -13.17 9.97 13.60
N GLN A 319 -13.57 8.69 13.66
CA GLN A 319 -14.66 8.19 14.50
C GLN A 319 -14.17 7.56 15.82
N LEU A 320 -12.86 7.61 16.10
CA LEU A 320 -12.22 7.00 17.28
C LEU A 320 -12.48 5.48 17.41
N ASP A 321 -12.62 4.79 16.27
CA ASP A 321 -12.80 3.34 16.23
C ASP A 321 -11.43 2.64 16.38
N VAL A 322 -11.00 2.51 17.61
CA VAL A 322 -9.68 1.94 17.96
C VAL A 322 -9.53 0.51 17.46
N VAL A 323 -10.59 -0.31 17.51
CA VAL A 323 -10.56 -1.71 17.06
C VAL A 323 -10.22 -1.78 15.58
N THR A 324 -10.91 -1.00 14.76
CA THR A 324 -10.67 -0.92 13.32
C THR A 324 -9.27 -0.39 13.02
N ILE A 325 -8.82 0.67 13.70
CA ILE A 325 -7.46 1.22 13.51
C ILE A 325 -6.40 0.15 13.79
N LEU A 326 -6.50 -0.57 14.91
CA LEU A 326 -5.54 -1.60 15.30
C LEU A 326 -5.56 -2.79 14.31
N GLY A 327 -6.74 -3.26 13.91
CA GLY A 327 -6.88 -4.34 12.94
C GLY A 327 -6.29 -3.97 11.58
N LEU A 328 -6.57 -2.77 11.08
CA LEU A 328 -5.98 -2.26 9.84
C LEU A 328 -4.46 -2.05 9.96
N ALA A 329 -3.96 -1.59 11.11
CA ALA A 329 -2.53 -1.42 11.35
C ALA A 329 -1.79 -2.78 11.32
N ILE A 330 -2.35 -3.82 11.94
CA ILE A 330 -1.78 -5.18 11.90
C ILE A 330 -1.77 -5.70 10.46
N PHE A 331 -2.91 -5.58 9.76
CA PHE A 331 -3.01 -6.03 8.38
C PHE A 331 -2.02 -5.29 7.46
N THR A 332 -1.94 -3.96 7.58
CA THR A 332 -0.98 -3.14 6.82
C THR A 332 0.47 -3.54 7.15
N GLY A 333 0.79 -3.76 8.43
CA GLY A 333 2.09 -4.27 8.87
C GLY A 333 2.43 -5.63 8.24
N LEU A 334 1.47 -6.55 8.18
CA LEU A 334 1.62 -7.84 7.52
C LEU A 334 1.90 -7.67 6.01
N ILE A 335 1.11 -6.84 5.32
CA ILE A 335 1.31 -6.55 3.90
C ILE A 335 2.68 -5.94 3.64
N LEU A 336 3.14 -5.00 4.48
CA LEU A 336 4.47 -4.39 4.35
C LEU A 336 5.59 -5.42 4.51
N ILE A 337 5.49 -6.34 5.48
CA ILE A 337 6.47 -7.40 5.70
C ILE A 337 6.52 -8.35 4.49
N ILE A 338 5.36 -8.79 3.99
CA ILE A 338 5.27 -9.68 2.83
C ILE A 338 5.79 -8.97 1.57
N SER A 339 5.40 -7.72 1.36
CA SER A 339 5.83 -6.93 0.20
C SER A 339 7.34 -6.70 0.20
N ASN A 340 7.94 -6.38 1.35
CA ASN A 340 9.39 -6.27 1.50
C ASN A 340 10.09 -7.60 1.19
N LEU A 341 9.57 -8.72 1.68
CA LEU A 341 10.11 -10.04 1.39
C LEU A 341 10.10 -10.33 -0.13
N VAL A 342 8.99 -10.04 -0.82
CA VAL A 342 8.88 -10.21 -2.27
C VAL A 342 9.89 -9.33 -3.00
N VAL A 343 10.01 -8.06 -2.60
CA VAL A 343 10.98 -7.12 -3.19
C VAL A 343 12.42 -7.58 -2.94
N ASP A 344 12.76 -8.04 -1.74
CA ASP A 344 14.10 -8.59 -1.43
C ASP A 344 14.45 -9.82 -2.27
N ILE A 345 13.47 -10.70 -2.49
CA ILE A 345 13.64 -11.87 -3.38
C ILE A 345 13.86 -11.41 -4.83
N LEU A 346 13.07 -10.47 -5.33
CA LEU A 346 13.23 -9.91 -6.66
C LEU A 346 14.60 -9.25 -6.84
N TYR A 347 15.11 -8.52 -5.83
CA TYR A 347 16.46 -7.97 -5.85
C TYR A 347 17.53 -9.03 -6.02
N ALA A 348 17.42 -10.13 -5.28
CA ALA A 348 18.40 -11.21 -5.39
C ALA A 348 18.42 -11.86 -6.79
N PHE A 349 17.35 -11.72 -7.59
CA PHE A 349 17.33 -12.12 -9.00
C PHE A 349 17.96 -11.07 -9.92
N ILE A 350 17.72 -9.78 -9.66
CA ILE A 350 18.16 -8.67 -10.53
C ILE A 350 19.63 -8.34 -10.29
N ASP A 351 20.09 -8.28 -9.03
CA ASP A 351 21.48 -7.96 -8.68
C ASP A 351 22.20 -9.18 -8.08
N PRO A 352 23.08 -9.86 -8.86
CA PRO A 352 23.83 -11.00 -8.35
C PRO A 352 24.81 -10.66 -7.22
N ARG A 353 25.15 -9.40 -6.98
CA ARG A 353 26.05 -8.97 -5.90
C ARG A 353 25.42 -9.13 -4.52
N VAL A 354 24.11 -8.98 -4.41
CA VAL A 354 23.32 -9.17 -3.18
C VAL A 354 23.36 -10.63 -2.69
N ARG A 355 23.75 -11.57 -3.55
CA ARG A 355 23.85 -13.00 -3.21
C ARG A 355 25.08 -13.36 -2.40
N LEU A 356 26.06 -12.47 -2.32
CA LEU A 356 27.38 -12.71 -1.72
C LEU A 356 27.50 -12.12 -0.30
N SER A 357 26.52 -11.36 0.14
CA SER A 357 26.40 -10.81 1.50
C SER A 357 25.33 -11.59 2.31
#